data_5abc50df2a07d533c08abb60c427c022
#
_entry.id   5abc50df2a07d533c08abb60c427c022
#
_cell.length_a   1.000
_cell.length_b   1.000
_cell.length_c   1.000
_cell.angle_alpha   90.00
_cell.angle_beta   90.00
_cell.angle_gamma   90.00
#
_symmetry.space_group_name_H-M   'P 1'
#
loop_
_entity.id
_entity.type
_entity.pdbx_description
1 polymer ?
#
loop_
_entity_poly.entity_id
_entity_poly.type
_entity_poly.pdbx_seq_one_letter_code
_entity_poly.pdbx_strand_id
1 'polypeptide(L)'
;MKPLEGIKVIELAEYVAVPGAPRLLADWGATVYKIERPQGDPSRHLGPSFKMIDFMKEDYNHCVDMMVGGNRQYICLDLKKPDGMEALHKLLETADVFATSWRQKALDKLHLDYDSLKEKYPGLIYAQVTGYGDYGPEKDSPGYDTICYAARGGWFRSLPQEGDAPMNWPNALGDLPTSVALAAGICGALVKKAKTGLGDRVFISLYHTALYFLTVGIVTSTYDNHYPSSRKNPPSPLNNTYPTMDGGWIYLCMPVYDAEFNKCMDLIGRNDLIDSPEYSNYSKVLAEGRVAEVVNIIEEGFMEKDADEWVRIFKEKDIPAGKCFTVDDILEDPQAWENDFLRKIHYDNGVDGIVTDTPVRFQSMGLPPLEQSKPIGYHTE
;
A
#
# COMPACT_ATOMS: atom_id res chain seq x y z
N MET A 1 25.93 -9.95 -5.75
CA MET A 1 24.85 -10.03 -6.78
C MET A 1 23.55 -9.60 -6.14
N LYS A 2 22.87 -8.63 -6.74
CA LYS A 2 21.55 -8.22 -6.27
C LYS A 2 20.51 -9.26 -6.71
N PRO A 3 19.37 -9.42 -5.98
CA PRO A 3 18.37 -10.47 -6.31
C PRO A 3 17.85 -10.46 -7.74
N LEU A 4 17.67 -9.28 -8.34
CA LEU A 4 17.16 -9.10 -9.71
C LEU A 4 18.22 -8.52 -10.67
N GLU A 5 19.51 -8.66 -10.33
CA GLU A 5 20.59 -8.23 -11.21
C GLU A 5 20.50 -8.93 -12.58
N GLY A 6 20.55 -8.16 -13.65
CA GLY A 6 20.41 -8.63 -15.03
C GLY A 6 18.96 -8.69 -15.55
N ILE A 7 17.95 -8.53 -14.70
CA ILE A 7 16.55 -8.43 -15.14
C ILE A 7 16.27 -7.05 -15.72
N LYS A 8 15.63 -7.01 -16.89
CA LYS A 8 15.23 -5.77 -17.59
C LYS A 8 13.71 -5.60 -17.60
N VAL A 9 13.24 -4.46 -17.14
CA VAL A 9 11.82 -4.11 -17.06
C VAL A 9 11.55 -2.91 -17.95
N ILE A 10 10.58 -3.03 -18.85
CA ILE A 10 10.01 -1.91 -19.60
C ILE A 10 8.72 -1.50 -18.91
N GLU A 11 8.70 -0.28 -18.40
CA GLU A 11 7.55 0.31 -17.74
C GLU A 11 6.86 1.31 -18.69
N LEU A 12 5.68 0.95 -19.19
CA LEU A 12 4.78 1.83 -19.95
C LEU A 12 3.53 2.10 -19.11
N ALA A 13 3.69 2.92 -18.08
CA ALA A 13 2.65 3.16 -17.08
C ALA A 13 2.72 4.56 -16.52
N GLU A 14 1.62 5.00 -15.92
CA GLU A 14 1.44 6.33 -15.34
C GLU A 14 0.97 6.20 -13.88
N TYR A 15 1.17 7.26 -13.08
CA TYR A 15 0.82 7.36 -11.66
C TYR A 15 1.56 6.36 -10.77
N VAL A 16 0.85 5.50 -10.01
CA VAL A 16 1.43 4.72 -8.91
C VAL A 16 1.21 3.22 -9.02
N ALA A 17 -0.02 2.76 -9.33
CA ALA A 17 -0.41 1.35 -9.22
C ALA A 17 0.53 0.36 -9.95
N VAL A 18 0.94 0.67 -11.18
CA VAL A 18 1.97 -0.10 -11.87
C VAL A 18 3.36 0.42 -11.52
N PRO A 19 3.66 1.74 -11.63
CA PRO A 19 5.00 2.24 -11.41
C PRO A 19 5.63 1.88 -10.05
N GLY A 20 4.85 1.67 -9.01
CA GLY A 20 5.34 1.20 -7.72
C GLY A 20 5.97 -0.20 -7.76
N ALA A 21 5.49 -1.10 -8.62
CA ALA A 21 6.09 -2.42 -8.76
C ALA A 21 7.50 -2.38 -9.40
N PRO A 22 7.72 -1.74 -10.57
CA PRO A 22 9.07 -1.48 -11.08
C PRO A 22 9.99 -0.77 -10.11
N ARG A 23 9.48 0.11 -9.21
CA ARG A 23 10.29 0.67 -8.12
C ARG A 23 10.88 -0.44 -7.25
N LEU A 24 10.04 -1.34 -6.75
CA LEU A 24 10.49 -2.48 -5.94
C LEU A 24 11.54 -3.32 -6.70
N LEU A 25 11.26 -3.62 -7.97
CA LEU A 25 12.18 -4.41 -8.79
C LEU A 25 13.52 -3.68 -9.02
N ALA A 26 13.51 -2.36 -9.21
CA ALA A 26 14.72 -1.54 -9.35
C ALA A 26 15.55 -1.53 -8.06
N ASP A 27 14.88 -1.33 -6.91
CA ASP A 27 15.52 -1.38 -5.60
C ASP A 27 16.15 -2.75 -5.33
N TRP A 28 15.59 -3.82 -5.89
CA TRP A 28 16.14 -5.18 -5.80
C TRP A 28 17.16 -5.51 -6.90
N GLY A 29 17.51 -4.55 -7.75
CA GLY A 29 18.62 -4.63 -8.70
C GLY A 29 18.25 -4.82 -10.17
N ALA A 30 16.97 -4.82 -10.54
CA ALA A 30 16.55 -4.81 -11.93
C ALA A 30 16.88 -3.47 -12.61
N THR A 31 17.14 -3.50 -13.91
CA THR A 31 17.21 -2.30 -14.75
C THR A 31 15.82 -1.96 -15.25
N VAL A 32 15.29 -0.80 -14.86
CA VAL A 32 13.96 -0.34 -15.23
C VAL A 32 14.06 0.81 -16.23
N TYR A 33 13.41 0.65 -17.39
CA TYR A 33 13.24 1.70 -18.39
C TYR A 33 11.81 2.21 -18.32
N LYS A 34 11.63 3.41 -17.75
CA LYS A 34 10.36 4.11 -17.69
C LYS A 34 10.14 4.84 -19.01
N ILE A 35 9.16 4.39 -19.78
CA ILE A 35 8.78 5.01 -21.05
C ILE A 35 7.74 6.09 -20.76
N GLU A 36 8.09 7.32 -21.05
CA GLU A 36 7.21 8.47 -20.93
C GLU A 36 6.88 9.06 -22.31
N ARG A 37 5.66 9.56 -22.44
CA ARG A 37 5.27 10.40 -23.58
C ARG A 37 5.99 11.76 -23.50
N PRO A 38 6.05 12.57 -24.58
CA PRO A 38 6.68 13.91 -24.56
C PRO A 38 6.16 14.86 -23.48
N GLN A 39 4.94 14.66 -22.97
CA GLN A 39 4.35 15.45 -21.90
C GLN A 39 4.70 14.90 -20.49
N GLY A 40 5.40 13.79 -20.43
CA GLY A 40 5.74 13.10 -19.18
C GLY A 40 4.57 12.35 -18.53
N ASP A 41 4.87 11.75 -17.41
CA ASP A 41 3.87 11.12 -16.53
C ASP A 41 3.05 12.21 -15.83
N PRO A 42 1.71 12.12 -15.79
CA PRO A 42 0.86 13.09 -15.07
C PRO A 42 1.21 13.24 -13.59
N SER A 43 1.79 12.24 -12.95
CA SER A 43 2.27 12.32 -11.56
C SER A 43 3.29 13.44 -11.33
N ARG A 44 4.03 13.83 -12.38
CA ARG A 44 4.97 14.96 -12.33
C ARG A 44 4.30 16.31 -12.02
N HIS A 45 2.99 16.41 -12.19
CA HIS A 45 2.21 17.64 -12.01
C HIS A 45 1.31 17.63 -10.76
N LEU A 46 1.43 16.63 -9.88
CA LEU A 46 0.59 16.50 -8.68
C LEU A 46 1.05 17.36 -7.48
N GLY A 47 2.20 18.01 -7.56
CA GLY A 47 2.76 18.80 -6.45
C GLY A 47 1.77 19.76 -5.79
N PRO A 48 1.04 20.61 -6.54
CA PRO A 48 0.06 21.52 -5.95
C PRO A 48 -1.05 20.82 -5.15
N SER A 49 -1.49 19.64 -5.59
CA SER A 49 -2.50 18.83 -4.88
C SER A 49 -2.01 18.32 -3.53
N PHE A 50 -0.70 18.17 -3.36
CA PHE A 50 -0.03 17.74 -2.13
C PHE A 50 0.61 18.91 -1.36
N LYS A 51 0.33 20.17 -1.76
CA LYS A 51 0.95 21.39 -1.19
C LYS A 51 2.49 21.43 -1.34
N MET A 52 3.03 20.75 -2.34
CA MET A 52 4.48 20.65 -2.60
C MET A 52 4.93 21.66 -3.67
N ILE A 53 4.50 22.92 -3.56
CA ILE A 53 4.67 23.95 -4.61
C ILE A 53 6.15 24.30 -4.84
N ASP A 54 6.96 24.29 -3.79
CA ASP A 54 8.38 24.68 -3.90
C ASP A 54 9.25 23.66 -4.64
N PHE A 55 8.83 22.39 -4.64
CA PHE A 55 9.49 21.32 -5.41
C PHE A 55 9.17 21.34 -6.92
N MET A 56 8.26 22.20 -7.35
CA MET A 56 7.81 22.28 -8.75
C MET A 56 8.60 23.30 -9.59
N LYS A 57 9.55 24.00 -9.01
CA LYS A 57 10.25 25.11 -9.69
C LYS A 57 11.28 24.67 -10.73
N GLU A 58 11.66 23.39 -10.72
CA GLU A 58 12.68 22.82 -11.62
C GLU A 58 12.31 21.38 -12.00
N ASP A 59 13.14 20.71 -12.78
CA ASP A 59 12.95 19.33 -13.25
C ASP A 59 12.95 18.23 -12.13
N TYR A 60 13.06 18.65 -10.87
CA TYR A 60 13.01 17.77 -9.71
C TYR A 60 11.58 17.54 -9.28
N ASN A 61 11.22 16.28 -9.06
CA ASN A 61 9.84 15.94 -8.80
C ASN A 61 9.66 15.02 -7.61
N HIS A 62 9.58 15.65 -6.43
CA HIS A 62 9.38 14.94 -5.18
C HIS A 62 8.08 14.10 -5.18
N CYS A 63 7.05 14.51 -5.92
CA CYS A 63 5.84 13.70 -6.10
C CYS A 63 6.14 12.34 -6.73
N VAL A 64 7.03 12.30 -7.73
CA VAL A 64 7.45 11.05 -8.34
C VAL A 64 8.28 10.23 -7.36
N ASP A 65 9.24 10.87 -6.67
CA ASP A 65 10.18 10.17 -5.79
C ASP A 65 9.49 9.55 -4.56
N MET A 66 8.55 10.25 -3.94
CA MET A 66 7.82 9.74 -2.78
C MET A 66 6.93 8.53 -3.13
N MET A 67 6.39 8.49 -4.34
CA MET A 67 5.45 7.43 -4.75
C MET A 67 6.15 6.25 -5.41
N VAL A 68 7.08 6.55 -6.33
CA VAL A 68 7.60 5.54 -7.24
C VAL A 68 9.13 5.50 -7.34
N GLY A 69 9.83 6.37 -6.63
CA GLY A 69 11.30 6.43 -6.56
C GLY A 69 11.98 6.88 -7.85
N GLY A 70 13.28 7.20 -7.75
CA GLY A 70 14.10 7.73 -8.83
C GLY A 70 14.98 6.71 -9.57
N ASN A 71 15.19 5.51 -9.02
CA ASN A 71 16.14 4.48 -9.51
C ASN A 71 15.73 3.87 -10.87
N ARG A 72 15.64 4.71 -11.93
CA ARG A 72 15.14 4.31 -13.24
C ARG A 72 15.87 5.01 -14.37
N GLN A 73 15.79 4.41 -15.56
CA GLN A 73 16.17 5.05 -16.82
C GLN A 73 14.92 5.71 -17.44
N TYR A 74 14.92 7.04 -17.52
CA TYR A 74 13.80 7.83 -18.04
C TYR A 74 13.94 8.04 -19.53
N ILE A 75 13.09 7.40 -20.34
CA ILE A 75 13.13 7.41 -21.79
C ILE A 75 11.85 8.07 -22.34
N CYS A 76 11.99 9.06 -23.19
CA CYS A 76 10.87 9.74 -23.84
C CYS A 76 10.63 9.16 -25.25
N LEU A 77 9.46 8.55 -25.46
CA LEU A 77 9.04 8.05 -26.77
C LEU A 77 7.65 8.55 -27.15
N ASP A 78 7.52 9.09 -28.35
CA ASP A 78 6.21 9.36 -28.97
C ASP A 78 5.72 8.10 -29.71
N LEU A 79 4.96 7.26 -29.02
CA LEU A 79 4.44 6.00 -29.57
C LEU A 79 3.38 6.19 -30.69
N LYS A 80 3.02 7.43 -31.05
CA LYS A 80 2.22 7.73 -32.23
C LYS A 80 3.07 7.83 -33.51
N LYS A 81 4.40 7.90 -33.35
CA LYS A 81 5.36 7.95 -34.44
C LYS A 81 5.99 6.57 -34.68
N PRO A 82 6.26 6.21 -35.97
CA PRO A 82 6.90 4.93 -36.26
C PRO A 82 8.23 4.73 -35.55
N ASP A 83 9.07 5.75 -35.52
CA ASP A 83 10.40 5.67 -34.88
C ASP A 83 10.31 5.39 -33.36
N GLY A 84 9.31 5.99 -32.67
CA GLY A 84 9.05 5.76 -31.26
C GLY A 84 8.59 4.32 -30.97
N MET A 85 7.74 3.77 -31.85
CA MET A 85 7.32 2.36 -31.76
C MET A 85 8.49 1.41 -32.08
N GLU A 86 9.31 1.70 -33.06
CA GLU A 86 10.51 0.90 -33.38
C GLU A 86 11.48 0.87 -32.19
N ALA A 87 11.73 2.03 -31.58
CA ALA A 87 12.57 2.12 -30.39
C ALA A 87 12.00 1.30 -29.21
N LEU A 88 10.68 1.37 -28.95
CA LEU A 88 10.05 0.54 -27.92
C LEU A 88 10.21 -0.95 -28.23
N HIS A 89 10.00 -1.38 -29.48
CA HIS A 89 10.16 -2.78 -29.85
C HIS A 89 11.61 -3.27 -29.70
N LYS A 90 12.62 -2.44 -29.99
CA LYS A 90 14.04 -2.78 -29.74
C LYS A 90 14.32 -2.99 -28.25
N LEU A 91 13.69 -2.20 -27.37
CA LEU A 91 13.79 -2.41 -25.93
C LEU A 91 13.13 -3.73 -25.49
N LEU A 92 11.94 -4.03 -26.06
CA LEU A 92 11.19 -5.25 -25.75
C LEU A 92 11.91 -6.55 -26.19
N GLU A 93 12.72 -6.51 -27.23
CA GLU A 93 13.51 -7.67 -27.70
C GLU A 93 14.43 -8.25 -26.62
N THR A 94 14.90 -7.42 -25.70
CA THR A 94 15.83 -7.83 -24.64
C THR A 94 15.23 -7.75 -23.24
N ALA A 95 13.93 -7.39 -23.15
CA ALA A 95 13.25 -7.24 -21.87
C ALA A 95 12.81 -8.59 -21.28
N ASP A 96 12.82 -8.65 -19.95
CA ASP A 96 12.22 -9.75 -19.21
C ASP A 96 10.75 -9.48 -18.87
N VAL A 97 10.44 -8.20 -18.61
CA VAL A 97 9.11 -7.77 -18.14
C VAL A 97 8.67 -6.54 -18.93
N PHE A 98 7.42 -6.54 -19.37
CA PHE A 98 6.68 -5.36 -19.82
C PHE A 98 5.56 -5.09 -18.83
N ALA A 99 5.60 -3.93 -18.17
CA ALA A 99 4.62 -3.54 -17.15
C ALA A 99 3.78 -2.34 -17.64
N THR A 100 2.44 -2.45 -17.58
CA THR A 100 1.56 -1.41 -18.09
C THR A 100 0.29 -1.21 -17.28
N SER A 101 -0.17 0.08 -17.18
CA SER A 101 -1.49 0.49 -16.69
C SER A 101 -2.40 1.00 -17.80
N TRP A 102 -1.98 0.93 -19.04
CA TRP A 102 -2.77 1.45 -20.14
C TRP A 102 -4.01 0.61 -20.36
N ARG A 103 -5.09 1.29 -20.77
CA ARG A 103 -6.37 0.63 -21.06
C ARG A 103 -6.24 -0.30 -22.26
N GLN A 104 -6.94 -1.43 -22.21
CA GLN A 104 -6.90 -2.46 -23.25
C GLN A 104 -7.10 -1.88 -24.66
N LYS A 105 -8.09 -1.03 -24.88
CA LYS A 105 -8.34 -0.38 -26.18
C LYS A 105 -7.14 0.41 -26.73
N ALA A 106 -6.33 0.99 -25.87
CA ALA A 106 -5.14 1.73 -26.29
C ALA A 106 -4.01 0.76 -26.65
N LEU A 107 -3.85 -0.29 -25.90
CA LEU A 107 -2.88 -1.36 -26.15
C LEU A 107 -3.20 -2.11 -27.45
N ASP A 108 -4.46 -2.50 -27.66
CA ASP A 108 -4.94 -3.14 -28.89
C ASP A 108 -4.62 -2.29 -30.15
N LYS A 109 -4.91 -0.99 -30.06
CA LYS A 109 -4.65 -0.06 -31.15
C LYS A 109 -3.18 0.06 -31.54
N LEU A 110 -2.29 -0.15 -30.58
CA LEU A 110 -0.83 -0.05 -30.76
C LEU A 110 -0.17 -1.43 -30.93
N HIS A 111 -0.93 -2.52 -30.92
CA HIS A 111 -0.43 -3.90 -30.91
C HIS A 111 0.55 -4.16 -29.75
N LEU A 112 0.29 -3.55 -28.60
CA LEU A 112 1.01 -3.72 -27.35
C LEU A 112 0.19 -4.51 -26.32
N ASP A 113 -0.90 -5.14 -26.73
CA ASP A 113 -1.67 -6.09 -25.94
C ASP A 113 -0.92 -7.40 -25.74
N TYR A 114 -1.38 -8.20 -24.76
CA TYR A 114 -0.71 -9.46 -24.42
C TYR A 114 -0.61 -10.42 -25.59
N ASP A 115 -1.68 -10.58 -26.37
CA ASP A 115 -1.72 -11.57 -27.47
C ASP A 115 -0.74 -11.19 -28.58
N SER A 116 -0.66 -9.90 -28.93
CA SER A 116 0.30 -9.39 -29.91
C SER A 116 1.76 -9.54 -29.43
N LEU A 117 2.05 -9.24 -28.15
CA LEU A 117 3.42 -9.28 -27.64
C LEU A 117 3.90 -10.71 -27.36
N LYS A 118 3.04 -11.63 -26.90
CA LYS A 118 3.45 -13.01 -26.62
C LYS A 118 3.89 -13.79 -27.85
N GLU A 119 3.29 -13.49 -29.00
CA GLU A 119 3.67 -14.13 -30.26
C GLU A 119 5.04 -13.67 -30.72
N LYS A 120 5.36 -12.38 -30.53
CA LYS A 120 6.61 -11.77 -30.93
C LYS A 120 7.73 -12.02 -29.92
N TYR A 121 7.39 -12.02 -28.64
CA TYR A 121 8.32 -12.14 -27.51
C TYR A 121 7.88 -13.22 -26.51
N PRO A 122 7.97 -14.51 -26.82
CA PRO A 122 7.38 -15.59 -26.00
C PRO A 122 8.00 -15.71 -24.61
N GLY A 123 9.20 -15.15 -24.39
CA GLY A 123 9.86 -15.09 -23.08
C GLY A 123 9.50 -13.84 -22.26
N LEU A 124 8.71 -12.91 -22.82
CA LEU A 124 8.33 -11.68 -22.12
C LEU A 124 7.24 -11.93 -21.07
N ILE A 125 7.45 -11.45 -19.87
CA ILE A 125 6.42 -11.40 -18.83
C ILE A 125 5.60 -10.13 -19.05
N TYR A 126 4.31 -10.29 -19.28
CA TYR A 126 3.37 -9.20 -19.47
C TYR A 126 2.64 -8.90 -18.18
N ALA A 127 2.97 -7.80 -17.52
CA ALA A 127 2.42 -7.40 -16.24
C ALA A 127 1.44 -6.22 -16.39
N GLN A 128 0.17 -6.41 -16.03
CA GLN A 128 -0.87 -5.41 -16.24
C GLN A 128 -1.72 -5.19 -14.99
N VAL A 129 -2.01 -3.90 -14.70
CA VAL A 129 -3.02 -3.51 -13.72
C VAL A 129 -4.19 -2.81 -14.42
N THR A 130 -5.41 -3.21 -14.06
CA THR A 130 -6.65 -2.52 -14.46
C THR A 130 -7.42 -2.02 -13.24
N GLY A 131 -8.45 -1.21 -13.45
CA GLY A 131 -9.32 -0.77 -12.37
C GLY A 131 -10.17 -1.92 -11.79
N TYR A 132 -10.89 -2.63 -12.66
CA TYR A 132 -11.98 -3.54 -12.23
C TYR A 132 -11.83 -4.99 -12.69
N GLY A 133 -10.85 -5.31 -13.50
CA GLY A 133 -10.66 -6.66 -14.03
C GLY A 133 -10.70 -6.73 -15.56
N ASP A 134 -10.50 -7.93 -16.12
CA ASP A 134 -10.43 -8.21 -17.57
C ASP A 134 -11.80 -8.37 -18.22
N TYR A 135 -12.79 -8.76 -17.45
CA TYR A 135 -14.14 -9.08 -17.91
C TYR A 135 -15.19 -8.58 -16.92
N GLY A 136 -16.44 -8.79 -17.24
CA GLY A 136 -17.56 -8.24 -16.47
C GLY A 136 -17.99 -6.85 -16.94
N PRO A 137 -19.05 -6.30 -16.34
CA PRO A 137 -19.71 -5.09 -16.83
C PRO A 137 -18.83 -3.83 -16.73
N GLU A 138 -17.84 -3.82 -15.83
CA GLU A 138 -17.01 -2.65 -15.54
C GLU A 138 -15.60 -2.72 -16.13
N LYS A 139 -15.27 -3.73 -16.93
CA LYS A 139 -13.91 -3.94 -17.46
C LYS A 139 -13.30 -2.73 -18.17
N ASP A 140 -14.13 -1.94 -18.83
CA ASP A 140 -13.73 -0.76 -19.60
C ASP A 140 -13.94 0.57 -18.84
N SER A 141 -14.47 0.51 -17.60
CA SER A 141 -14.75 1.69 -16.79
C SER A 141 -13.45 2.40 -16.38
N PRO A 142 -13.44 3.74 -16.35
CA PRO A 142 -12.32 4.49 -15.84
C PRO A 142 -12.15 4.24 -14.34
N GLY A 143 -10.90 4.08 -13.89
CA GLY A 143 -10.63 3.77 -12.49
C GLY A 143 -9.30 4.29 -12.00
N TYR A 144 -9.32 4.79 -10.77
CA TYR A 144 -8.18 5.10 -9.93
C TYR A 144 -8.36 4.38 -8.61
N ASP A 145 -7.34 4.35 -7.75
CA ASP A 145 -7.39 3.68 -6.47
C ASP A 145 -8.57 4.14 -5.60
N THR A 146 -8.80 5.46 -5.52
CA THR A 146 -9.91 6.03 -4.75
C THR A 146 -11.29 5.53 -5.19
N ILE A 147 -11.46 5.25 -6.50
CA ILE A 147 -12.73 4.77 -7.06
C ILE A 147 -12.81 3.24 -7.00
N CYS A 148 -11.78 2.55 -7.50
CA CYS A 148 -11.82 1.09 -7.65
C CYS A 148 -11.51 0.37 -6.34
N TYR A 149 -10.42 0.78 -5.68
CA TYR A 149 -9.97 0.15 -4.45
C TYR A 149 -10.77 0.66 -3.24
N ALA A 150 -10.84 1.97 -3.04
CA ALA A 150 -11.39 2.52 -1.82
C ALA A 150 -12.93 2.59 -1.83
N ALA A 151 -13.54 3.26 -2.82
CA ALA A 151 -14.99 3.45 -2.83
C ALA A 151 -15.72 2.13 -3.15
N ARG A 152 -15.43 1.51 -4.31
CA ARG A 152 -16.10 0.26 -4.71
C ARG A 152 -15.61 -0.96 -3.93
N GLY A 153 -14.34 -0.98 -3.51
CA GLY A 153 -13.76 -2.03 -2.68
C GLY A 153 -14.26 -2.03 -1.23
N GLY A 154 -15.12 -1.08 -0.86
CA GLY A 154 -15.81 -1.06 0.43
C GLY A 154 -15.06 -0.32 1.55
N TRP A 155 -13.81 0.10 1.34
CA TRP A 155 -12.95 0.66 2.39
C TRP A 155 -13.47 1.96 2.97
N PHE A 156 -13.96 2.89 2.13
CA PHE A 156 -14.49 4.18 2.60
C PHE A 156 -15.73 4.06 3.51
N ARG A 157 -16.46 2.94 3.42
CA ARG A 157 -17.65 2.68 4.22
C ARG A 157 -17.41 1.71 5.35
N SER A 158 -16.38 0.88 5.30
CA SER A 158 -16.12 -0.16 6.30
C SER A 158 -15.20 0.29 7.44
N LEU A 159 -14.36 1.32 7.23
CA LEU A 159 -13.40 1.80 8.23
C LEU A 159 -13.93 2.89 9.18
N PRO A 160 -14.84 3.82 8.78
CA PRO A 160 -15.41 4.79 9.71
C PRO A 160 -16.19 4.13 10.85
N GLN A 161 -16.52 4.90 11.87
CA GLN A 161 -17.48 4.45 12.88
C GLN A 161 -18.89 4.30 12.26
N GLU A 162 -19.69 3.43 12.82
CA GLU A 162 -21.10 3.30 12.46
C GLU A 162 -21.82 4.65 12.59
N GLY A 163 -22.52 5.06 11.53
CA GLY A 163 -23.23 6.35 11.47
C GLY A 163 -22.41 7.50 10.89
N ASP A 164 -21.09 7.37 10.77
CA ASP A 164 -20.27 8.41 10.17
C ASP A 164 -20.38 8.45 8.64
N ALA A 165 -20.01 9.61 8.07
CA ALA A 165 -19.84 9.74 6.62
C ALA A 165 -18.70 8.85 6.10
N PRO A 166 -18.72 8.46 4.81
CA PRO A 166 -17.58 7.80 4.21
C PRO A 166 -16.30 8.61 4.43
N MET A 167 -15.24 7.94 4.88
CA MET A 167 -13.97 8.62 5.09
C MET A 167 -13.26 8.93 3.77
N ASN A 168 -12.35 9.87 3.81
CA ASN A 168 -11.36 10.09 2.77
C ASN A 168 -9.98 9.79 3.35
N TRP A 169 -9.07 9.26 2.53
CA TRP A 169 -7.73 8.89 2.99
C TRP A 169 -6.63 9.46 2.08
N PRO A 170 -5.34 9.40 2.47
CA PRO A 170 -4.25 9.80 1.60
C PRO A 170 -4.27 9.07 0.26
N ASN A 171 -3.95 9.79 -0.82
CA ASN A 171 -3.89 9.21 -2.16
C ASN A 171 -2.86 8.07 -2.25
N ALA A 172 -3.05 7.17 -3.21
CA ALA A 172 -2.22 6.01 -3.50
C ALA A 172 -2.22 4.91 -2.42
N LEU A 173 -3.09 4.99 -1.41
CA LEU A 173 -3.17 3.96 -0.37
C LEU A 173 -3.62 2.60 -0.94
N GLY A 174 -4.43 2.57 -2.00
CA GLY A 174 -4.81 1.37 -2.73
C GLY A 174 -3.81 0.97 -3.81
N ASP A 175 -3.14 1.94 -4.41
CA ASP A 175 -2.13 1.71 -5.46
C ASP A 175 -0.91 0.96 -4.92
N LEU A 176 -0.38 1.35 -3.76
CA LEU A 176 0.84 0.77 -3.21
C LEU A 176 0.70 -0.73 -2.85
N PRO A 177 -0.37 -1.21 -2.17
CA PRO A 177 -0.61 -2.63 -2.01
C PRO A 177 -0.75 -3.38 -3.34
N THR A 178 -1.39 -2.75 -4.34
CA THR A 178 -1.52 -3.31 -5.69
C THR A 178 -0.16 -3.43 -6.37
N SER A 179 0.72 -2.45 -6.19
CA SER A 179 2.11 -2.50 -6.68
C SER A 179 2.91 -3.65 -6.07
N VAL A 180 2.78 -3.86 -4.76
CA VAL A 180 3.45 -4.99 -4.06
C VAL A 180 2.93 -6.32 -4.58
N ALA A 181 1.62 -6.46 -4.76
CA ALA A 181 1.02 -7.67 -5.34
C ALA A 181 1.49 -7.92 -6.78
N LEU A 182 1.61 -6.86 -7.60
CA LEU A 182 2.15 -6.95 -8.96
C LEU A 182 3.62 -7.41 -8.95
N ALA A 183 4.46 -6.82 -8.09
CA ALA A 183 5.85 -7.22 -7.95
C ALA A 183 6.00 -8.69 -7.54
N ALA A 184 5.17 -9.17 -6.60
CA ALA A 184 5.13 -10.58 -6.22
C ALA A 184 4.74 -11.48 -7.40
N GLY A 185 3.73 -11.09 -8.18
CA GLY A 185 3.33 -11.80 -9.40
C GLY A 185 4.45 -11.85 -10.46
N ILE A 186 5.13 -10.74 -10.68
CA ILE A 186 6.30 -10.66 -11.59
C ILE A 186 7.42 -11.60 -11.12
N CYS A 187 7.76 -11.60 -9.82
CA CYS A 187 8.76 -12.51 -9.27
C CYS A 187 8.38 -13.99 -9.47
N GLY A 188 7.11 -14.35 -9.25
CA GLY A 188 6.59 -15.68 -9.55
C GLY A 188 6.75 -16.07 -11.03
N ALA A 189 6.44 -15.14 -11.94
CA ALA A 189 6.59 -15.34 -13.38
C ALA A 189 8.08 -15.43 -13.80
N LEU A 190 8.99 -14.68 -13.17
CA LEU A 190 10.43 -14.80 -13.39
C LEU A 190 10.95 -16.18 -12.99
N VAL A 191 10.48 -16.75 -11.86
CA VAL A 191 10.82 -18.13 -11.46
C VAL A 191 10.32 -19.15 -12.50
N LYS A 192 9.11 -18.98 -13.06
CA LYS A 192 8.60 -19.81 -14.15
C LYS A 192 9.49 -19.66 -15.40
N LYS A 193 9.80 -18.41 -15.79
CA LYS A 193 10.66 -18.12 -16.96
C LYS A 193 12.04 -18.76 -16.82
N ALA A 194 12.65 -18.70 -15.65
CA ALA A 194 13.95 -19.33 -15.40
C ALA A 194 13.93 -20.86 -15.62
N LYS A 195 12.80 -21.51 -15.41
CA LYS A 195 12.64 -22.97 -15.59
C LYS A 195 12.23 -23.37 -17.00
N THR A 196 11.50 -22.53 -17.71
CA THR A 196 10.82 -22.89 -18.96
C THR A 196 11.28 -22.09 -20.18
N GLY A 197 11.95 -20.96 -19.98
CA GLY A 197 12.25 -19.97 -21.01
C GLY A 197 11.03 -19.14 -21.46
N LEU A 198 9.83 -19.47 -20.96
CA LEU A 198 8.58 -18.80 -21.39
C LEU A 198 8.13 -17.77 -20.36
N GLY A 199 7.64 -16.64 -20.87
CA GLY A 199 6.96 -15.62 -20.06
C GLY A 199 5.59 -16.05 -19.59
N ASP A 200 4.87 -15.10 -19.00
CA ASP A 200 3.48 -15.28 -18.56
C ASP A 200 2.74 -13.95 -18.59
N ARG A 201 1.41 -14.00 -18.48
CA ARG A 201 0.61 -12.82 -18.19
C ARG A 201 0.35 -12.73 -16.68
N VAL A 202 0.88 -11.70 -16.05
CA VAL A 202 0.59 -11.32 -14.66
C VAL A 202 -0.48 -10.23 -14.71
N PHE A 203 -1.67 -10.56 -14.25
CA PHE A 203 -2.81 -9.66 -14.31
C PHE A 203 -3.38 -9.38 -12.92
N ILE A 204 -3.55 -8.10 -12.60
CA ILE A 204 -4.06 -7.62 -11.31
C ILE A 204 -5.09 -6.51 -11.55
N SER A 205 -6.06 -6.35 -10.65
CA SER A 205 -6.92 -5.19 -10.62
C SER A 205 -6.95 -4.54 -9.24
N LEU A 206 -7.09 -3.22 -9.22
CA LEU A 206 -7.26 -2.44 -8.00
C LEU A 206 -8.43 -2.98 -7.17
N TYR A 207 -9.56 -3.26 -7.83
CA TYR A 207 -10.75 -3.78 -7.16
C TYR A 207 -10.52 -5.16 -6.53
N HIS A 208 -9.89 -6.11 -7.25
CA HIS A 208 -9.61 -7.44 -6.70
C HIS A 208 -8.63 -7.38 -5.52
N THR A 209 -7.60 -6.53 -5.63
CA THR A 209 -6.67 -6.31 -4.53
C THR A 209 -7.40 -5.76 -3.29
N ALA A 210 -8.33 -4.80 -3.49
CA ALA A 210 -9.14 -4.28 -2.39
C ALA A 210 -9.96 -5.38 -1.69
N LEU A 211 -10.61 -6.25 -2.45
CA LEU A 211 -11.39 -7.36 -1.90
C LEU A 211 -10.51 -8.37 -1.15
N TYR A 212 -9.33 -8.67 -1.69
CA TYR A 212 -8.39 -9.58 -1.03
C TYR A 212 -7.93 -9.04 0.33
N PHE A 213 -7.59 -7.76 0.42
CA PHE A 213 -7.18 -7.13 1.67
C PHE A 213 -8.37 -6.93 2.64
N LEU A 214 -9.62 -6.91 2.17
CA LEU A 214 -10.82 -6.85 2.99
C LEU A 214 -11.45 -8.26 3.26
N THR A 215 -10.72 -9.33 2.95
CA THR A 215 -11.22 -10.72 3.02
C THR A 215 -11.92 -11.05 4.34
N VAL A 216 -11.31 -10.69 5.48
CA VAL A 216 -11.88 -10.99 6.81
C VAL A 216 -13.25 -10.30 6.96
N GLY A 217 -13.35 -9.02 6.63
CA GLY A 217 -14.62 -8.28 6.68
C GLY A 217 -15.68 -8.88 5.76
N ILE A 218 -15.30 -9.22 4.52
CA ILE A 218 -16.21 -9.81 3.53
C ILE A 218 -16.72 -11.16 4.01
N VAL A 219 -15.84 -12.05 4.46
CA VAL A 219 -16.21 -13.38 4.89
C VAL A 219 -17.05 -13.32 6.17
N THR A 220 -16.65 -12.55 7.16
CA THR A 220 -17.37 -12.49 8.45
C THR A 220 -18.73 -11.81 8.32
N SER A 221 -18.95 -10.95 7.32
CA SER A 221 -20.27 -10.37 7.07
C SER A 221 -21.33 -11.41 6.66
N THR A 222 -20.90 -12.60 6.18
CA THR A 222 -21.80 -13.72 5.92
C THR A 222 -22.23 -14.47 7.20
N TYR A 223 -21.63 -14.11 8.34
CA TYR A 223 -21.91 -14.64 9.67
C TYR A 223 -22.41 -13.56 10.64
N ASP A 224 -23.11 -12.56 10.11
CA ASP A 224 -23.73 -11.47 10.88
C ASP A 224 -22.74 -10.47 11.54
N ASN A 225 -21.48 -10.46 11.13
CA ASN A 225 -20.49 -9.46 11.54
C ASN A 225 -20.38 -8.37 10.47
N HIS A 226 -21.14 -7.30 10.61
CA HIS A 226 -21.23 -6.25 9.61
C HIS A 226 -20.32 -5.05 9.89
N TYR A 227 -19.89 -4.40 8.81
CA TYR A 227 -19.08 -3.17 8.84
C TYR A 227 -19.80 -2.01 8.11
N PRO A 228 -19.66 -0.77 8.57
CA PRO A 228 -18.84 -0.33 9.71
C PRO A 228 -19.41 -0.79 11.05
N SER A 229 -18.52 -1.00 12.02
CA SER A 229 -18.91 -1.32 13.39
C SER A 229 -18.76 -0.09 14.30
N SER A 230 -19.49 -0.09 15.41
CA SER A 230 -19.33 0.93 16.43
C SER A 230 -18.19 0.59 17.39
N ARG A 231 -17.30 1.54 17.65
CA ARG A 231 -16.30 1.43 18.72
C ARG A 231 -16.94 1.17 20.09
N LYS A 232 -18.17 1.66 20.30
CA LYS A 232 -18.93 1.45 21.54
C LYS A 232 -19.61 0.09 21.63
N ASN A 233 -19.69 -0.63 20.51
CA ASN A 233 -20.23 -2.00 20.46
C ASN A 233 -19.40 -2.84 19.47
N PRO A 234 -18.08 -3.03 19.72
CA PRO A 234 -17.18 -3.75 18.81
C PRO A 234 -17.45 -5.25 18.87
N PRO A 235 -16.95 -6.01 17.89
CA PRO A 235 -16.95 -7.48 17.95
C PRO A 235 -16.20 -8.07 19.14
N SER A 236 -15.27 -7.34 19.74
CA SER A 236 -14.63 -7.68 21.03
C SER A 236 -14.17 -6.41 21.75
N PRO A 237 -14.60 -6.19 23.02
CA PRO A 237 -14.10 -5.08 23.82
C PRO A 237 -12.59 -5.12 24.07
N LEU A 238 -11.97 -6.29 24.10
CA LEU A 238 -10.54 -6.43 24.32
C LEU A 238 -9.70 -6.28 23.04
N ASN A 239 -10.36 -6.04 21.90
CA ASN A 239 -9.72 -5.79 20.61
C ASN A 239 -10.33 -4.53 19.98
N ASN A 240 -9.99 -3.36 20.54
CA ASN A 240 -10.67 -2.10 20.24
C ASN A 240 -9.78 -0.88 20.54
N THR A 241 -10.22 0.29 20.08
CA THR A 241 -9.57 1.58 20.36
C THR A 241 -10.18 2.25 21.59
N TYR A 242 -9.34 2.90 22.40
CA TYR A 242 -9.75 3.60 23.61
C TYR A 242 -9.09 4.98 23.71
N PRO A 243 -9.83 6.03 24.14
CA PRO A 243 -9.25 7.33 24.40
C PRO A 243 -8.40 7.30 25.68
N THR A 244 -7.47 8.24 25.79
CA THR A 244 -6.61 8.44 26.93
C THR A 244 -6.78 9.85 27.52
N MET A 245 -6.29 10.08 28.73
CA MET A 245 -6.47 11.32 29.48
C MET A 245 -5.99 12.57 28.74
N ASP A 246 -4.93 12.44 27.93
CA ASP A 246 -4.33 13.50 27.13
C ASP A 246 -5.06 13.78 25.80
N GLY A 247 -6.18 13.11 25.54
CA GLY A 247 -6.92 13.18 24.27
C GLY A 247 -6.30 12.33 23.15
N GLY A 248 -5.27 11.54 23.44
CA GLY A 248 -4.72 10.52 22.57
C GLY A 248 -5.60 9.28 22.48
N TRP A 249 -5.12 8.29 21.76
CA TRP A 249 -5.78 7.01 21.56
C TRP A 249 -4.80 5.86 21.65
N ILE A 250 -5.27 4.75 22.22
CA ILE A 250 -4.57 3.47 22.20
C ILE A 250 -5.41 2.41 21.50
N TYR A 251 -4.76 1.40 20.95
CA TYR A 251 -5.39 0.16 20.50
C TYR A 251 -5.01 -0.96 21.45
N LEU A 252 -6.00 -1.60 22.07
CA LEU A 252 -5.84 -2.81 22.85
C LEU A 252 -6.07 -4.02 21.95
N CYS A 253 -5.14 -4.98 21.93
CA CYS A 253 -5.23 -6.19 21.12
C CYS A 253 -5.07 -7.43 21.99
N MET A 254 -6.15 -7.84 22.63
CA MET A 254 -6.25 -9.06 23.45
C MET A 254 -7.35 -9.95 22.84
N PRO A 255 -7.01 -10.81 21.84
CA PRO A 255 -8.01 -11.45 20.99
C PRO A 255 -8.78 -12.59 21.66
N VAL A 256 -8.28 -13.13 22.79
CA VAL A 256 -8.90 -14.27 23.47
C VAL A 256 -9.58 -13.80 24.73
N TYR A 257 -10.79 -13.24 24.58
CA TYR A 257 -11.50 -12.54 25.64
C TYR A 257 -11.51 -13.26 27.00
N ASP A 258 -12.01 -14.50 27.07
CA ASP A 258 -12.18 -15.22 28.34
C ASP A 258 -10.85 -15.48 29.08
N ALA A 259 -9.77 -15.65 28.32
CA ALA A 259 -8.43 -15.87 28.90
C ALA A 259 -7.74 -14.55 29.32
N GLU A 260 -8.13 -13.43 28.74
CA GLU A 260 -7.43 -12.15 28.85
C GLU A 260 -8.22 -11.10 29.66
N PHE A 261 -9.50 -11.33 29.92
CA PHE A 261 -10.36 -10.39 30.63
C PHE A 261 -9.78 -9.99 32.00
N ASN A 262 -9.40 -10.96 32.83
CA ASN A 262 -8.84 -10.70 34.14
C ASN A 262 -7.54 -9.88 34.09
N LYS A 263 -6.68 -10.17 33.10
CA LYS A 263 -5.46 -9.39 32.86
C LYS A 263 -5.77 -7.95 32.45
N CYS A 264 -6.82 -7.75 31.66
CA CYS A 264 -7.29 -6.41 31.31
C CYS A 264 -7.84 -5.66 32.53
N MET A 265 -8.62 -6.31 33.39
CA MET A 265 -9.15 -5.70 34.62
C MET A 265 -8.05 -5.31 35.59
N ASP A 266 -7.04 -6.18 35.81
CA ASP A 266 -5.85 -5.85 36.62
C ASP A 266 -5.09 -4.65 36.02
N LEU A 267 -4.97 -4.62 34.68
CA LEU A 267 -4.27 -3.54 33.97
C LEU A 267 -4.87 -2.16 34.25
N ILE A 268 -6.21 -2.05 34.21
CA ILE A 268 -6.93 -0.80 34.41
C ILE A 268 -7.33 -0.55 35.89
N GLY A 269 -6.86 -1.38 36.84
CA GLY A 269 -7.12 -1.22 38.25
C GLY A 269 -8.54 -1.64 38.70
N ARG A 270 -9.29 -2.36 37.85
CA ARG A 270 -10.64 -2.86 38.15
C ARG A 270 -10.58 -4.30 38.71
N ASN A 271 -9.79 -4.49 39.79
CA ASN A 271 -9.60 -5.78 40.45
C ASN A 271 -10.90 -6.33 41.04
N ASP A 272 -11.89 -5.47 41.30
CA ASP A 272 -13.26 -5.83 41.72
C ASP A 272 -14.02 -6.66 40.67
N LEU A 273 -13.57 -6.63 39.42
CA LEU A 273 -14.19 -7.37 38.30
C LEU A 273 -13.42 -8.64 37.89
N ILE A 274 -12.29 -8.93 38.53
CA ILE A 274 -11.56 -10.18 38.28
C ILE A 274 -12.47 -11.37 38.66
N ASP A 275 -12.50 -12.38 37.79
CA ASP A 275 -13.38 -13.56 37.90
C ASP A 275 -14.88 -13.23 37.99
N SER A 276 -15.28 -12.03 37.52
CA SER A 276 -16.69 -11.63 37.53
C SER A 276 -17.55 -12.63 36.77
N PRO A 277 -18.57 -13.23 37.40
CA PRO A 277 -19.49 -14.14 36.69
C PRO A 277 -20.35 -13.44 35.63
N GLU A 278 -20.35 -12.11 35.60
CA GLU A 278 -21.11 -11.31 34.65
C GLU A 278 -20.31 -10.93 33.42
N TYR A 279 -18.97 -10.72 33.56
CA TYR A 279 -18.14 -10.13 32.51
C TYR A 279 -16.99 -11.02 32.01
N SER A 280 -16.54 -12.03 32.79
CA SER A 280 -15.37 -12.83 32.42
C SER A 280 -15.64 -13.86 31.30
N ASN A 281 -16.88 -14.08 30.90
CA ASN A 281 -17.25 -14.99 29.82
C ASN A 281 -17.88 -14.24 28.66
N TYR A 282 -17.25 -14.26 27.48
CA TYR A 282 -17.68 -13.46 26.33
C TYR A 282 -19.03 -13.90 25.76
N SER A 283 -19.31 -15.20 25.73
CA SER A 283 -20.59 -15.71 25.24
C SER A 283 -21.76 -15.18 26.08
N LYS A 284 -21.56 -15.05 27.39
CA LYS A 284 -22.54 -14.46 28.30
C LYS A 284 -22.69 -12.96 28.07
N VAL A 285 -21.57 -12.23 27.96
CA VAL A 285 -21.57 -10.79 27.68
C VAL A 285 -22.35 -10.49 26.40
N LEU A 286 -22.15 -11.29 25.34
CA LEU A 286 -22.90 -11.16 24.09
C LEU A 286 -24.40 -11.48 24.28
N ALA A 287 -24.72 -12.60 24.92
CA ALA A 287 -26.11 -13.03 25.11
C ALA A 287 -26.94 -12.04 25.93
N GLU A 288 -26.30 -11.35 26.88
CA GLU A 288 -26.94 -10.36 27.74
C GLU A 288 -26.85 -8.92 27.18
N GLY A 289 -26.20 -8.72 26.01
CA GLY A 289 -26.05 -7.40 25.37
C GLY A 289 -25.15 -6.42 26.13
N ARG A 290 -24.17 -6.91 26.90
CA ARG A 290 -23.32 -6.11 27.79
C ARG A 290 -22.00 -5.63 27.15
N VAL A 291 -21.81 -5.76 25.84
CA VAL A 291 -20.58 -5.36 25.17
C VAL A 291 -20.26 -3.88 25.44
N ALA A 292 -21.24 -3.00 25.27
CA ALA A 292 -21.06 -1.57 25.50
C ALA A 292 -20.73 -1.22 26.95
N GLU A 293 -21.25 -1.99 27.91
CA GLU A 293 -20.94 -1.84 29.34
C GLU A 293 -19.46 -2.15 29.61
N VAL A 294 -18.95 -3.28 29.08
CA VAL A 294 -17.54 -3.64 29.20
C VAL A 294 -16.65 -2.61 28.53
N VAL A 295 -17.04 -2.09 27.33
CA VAL A 295 -16.31 -1.01 26.66
C VAL A 295 -16.19 0.22 27.56
N ASN A 296 -17.30 0.63 28.22
CA ASN A 296 -17.27 1.80 29.10
C ASN A 296 -16.37 1.59 30.32
N ILE A 297 -16.40 0.41 30.93
CA ILE A 297 -15.50 0.05 32.05
C ILE A 297 -14.03 0.20 31.64
N ILE A 298 -13.68 -0.33 30.47
CA ILE A 298 -12.31 -0.26 29.96
C ILE A 298 -11.92 1.17 29.61
N GLU A 299 -12.82 1.93 28.97
CA GLU A 299 -12.61 3.33 28.62
C GLU A 299 -12.36 4.20 29.85
N GLU A 300 -13.17 4.05 30.92
CA GLU A 300 -12.95 4.74 32.19
C GLU A 300 -11.56 4.47 32.76
N GLY A 301 -11.11 3.21 32.71
CA GLY A 301 -9.77 2.83 33.18
C GLY A 301 -8.66 3.48 32.35
N PHE A 302 -8.79 3.51 31.02
CA PHE A 302 -7.78 4.12 30.15
C PHE A 302 -7.74 5.65 30.22
N MET A 303 -8.79 6.30 30.65
CA MET A 303 -8.82 7.74 30.91
C MET A 303 -8.04 8.18 32.16
N GLU A 304 -7.49 7.26 32.96
CA GLU A 304 -6.70 7.56 34.16
C GLU A 304 -5.26 8.00 33.85
N LYS A 305 -4.74 7.77 32.64
CA LYS A 305 -3.37 8.08 32.25
C LYS A 305 -3.30 8.57 30.79
N ASP A 306 -2.17 9.21 30.47
CA ASP A 306 -1.87 9.56 29.07
C ASP A 306 -1.43 8.34 28.23
N ALA A 307 -1.44 8.51 26.92
CA ALA A 307 -1.13 7.42 25.99
C ALA A 307 0.31 6.89 26.17
N ASP A 308 1.28 7.76 26.41
CA ASP A 308 2.68 7.37 26.53
C ASP A 308 2.96 6.61 27.85
N GLU A 309 2.27 6.97 28.94
CA GLU A 309 2.33 6.21 30.19
C GLU A 309 1.72 4.81 29.99
N TRP A 310 0.59 4.69 29.30
CA TRP A 310 -0.01 3.40 28.97
C TRP A 310 0.92 2.53 28.12
N VAL A 311 1.58 3.10 27.09
CA VAL A 311 2.54 2.36 26.26
C VAL A 311 3.69 1.80 27.10
N ARG A 312 4.17 2.55 28.10
CA ARG A 312 5.20 2.06 29.03
C ARG A 312 4.69 0.87 29.84
N ILE A 313 3.48 0.97 30.41
CA ILE A 313 2.85 -0.11 31.19
C ILE A 313 2.63 -1.36 30.31
N PHE A 314 2.17 -1.18 29.07
CA PHE A 314 1.99 -2.30 28.15
C PHE A 314 3.29 -3.06 27.88
N LYS A 315 4.39 -2.33 27.67
CA LYS A 315 5.72 -2.94 27.48
C LYS A 315 6.19 -3.69 28.74
N GLU A 316 6.03 -3.10 29.91
CA GLU A 316 6.43 -3.71 31.19
C GLU A 316 5.63 -4.98 31.50
N LYS A 317 4.35 -5.02 31.14
CA LYS A 317 3.44 -6.16 31.39
C LYS A 317 3.34 -7.15 30.21
N ASP A 318 4.09 -6.93 29.13
CA ASP A 318 4.04 -7.72 27.90
C ASP A 318 2.60 -7.84 27.33
N ILE A 319 1.94 -6.68 27.17
CA ILE A 319 0.58 -6.59 26.64
C ILE A 319 0.65 -6.08 25.20
N PRO A 320 0.02 -6.78 24.24
CA PRO A 320 -0.05 -6.33 22.87
C PRO A 320 -1.05 -5.17 22.71
N ALA A 321 -0.57 -3.97 22.95
CA ALA A 321 -1.31 -2.73 22.81
C ALA A 321 -0.36 -1.60 22.40
N GLY A 322 -0.88 -0.53 21.82
CA GLY A 322 -0.06 0.58 21.35
C GLY A 322 -0.83 1.87 21.17
N LYS A 323 -0.10 2.99 21.09
CA LYS A 323 -0.62 4.30 20.74
C LYS A 323 -1.04 4.33 19.27
N CYS A 324 -2.19 4.92 18.98
CA CYS A 324 -2.63 5.20 17.61
C CYS A 324 -1.92 6.47 17.14
N PHE A 325 -0.94 6.32 16.26
CA PHE A 325 -0.17 7.42 15.70
C PHE A 325 -0.93 8.17 14.62
N THR A 326 -0.74 9.47 14.57
CA THR A 326 -0.98 10.30 13.38
C THR A 326 0.21 10.19 12.42
N VAL A 327 0.08 10.75 11.21
CA VAL A 327 1.22 10.84 10.28
C VAL A 327 2.36 11.70 10.85
N ASP A 328 2.02 12.74 11.61
CA ASP A 328 3.01 13.62 12.25
C ASP A 328 3.78 12.87 13.35
N ASP A 329 3.11 12.03 14.15
CA ASP A 329 3.78 11.16 15.13
C ASP A 329 4.78 10.20 14.46
N ILE A 330 4.47 9.66 13.26
CA ILE A 330 5.37 8.77 12.52
C ILE A 330 6.66 9.49 12.10
N LEU A 331 6.59 10.78 11.75
CA LEU A 331 7.78 11.56 11.38
C LEU A 331 8.77 11.76 12.53
N GLU A 332 8.29 11.66 13.77
CA GLU A 332 9.09 11.77 14.98
C GLU A 332 9.43 10.40 15.62
N ASP A 333 8.94 9.28 15.02
CA ASP A 333 9.12 7.95 15.59
C ASP A 333 10.54 7.42 15.40
N PRO A 334 11.32 7.22 16.49
CA PRO A 334 12.68 6.67 16.41
C PRO A 334 12.73 5.29 15.74
N GLN A 335 11.67 4.48 15.90
CA GLN A 335 11.61 3.14 15.32
C GLN A 335 11.59 3.19 13.80
N ALA A 336 10.92 4.19 13.22
CA ALA A 336 10.87 4.39 11.77
C ALA A 336 12.23 4.87 11.21
N TRP A 337 12.90 5.77 11.92
CA TRP A 337 14.19 6.32 11.49
C TRP A 337 15.37 5.35 11.70
N GLU A 338 15.48 4.73 12.86
CA GLU A 338 16.58 3.78 13.16
C GLU A 338 16.54 2.53 12.30
N ASN A 339 15.37 2.17 11.78
CA ASN A 339 15.22 1.09 10.82
C ASN A 339 15.31 1.55 9.36
N ASP A 340 15.60 2.81 9.08
CA ASP A 340 15.59 3.38 7.73
C ASP A 340 14.26 3.15 6.98
N PHE A 341 13.12 3.06 7.68
CA PHE A 341 11.80 3.00 7.02
C PHE A 341 11.45 4.35 6.42
N LEU A 342 11.90 5.42 7.07
CA LEU A 342 11.94 6.78 6.54
C LEU A 342 13.38 7.16 6.20
N ARG A 343 13.59 7.78 5.04
CA ARG A 343 14.90 8.18 4.56
C ARG A 343 14.87 9.61 4.05
N LYS A 344 15.94 10.35 4.33
CA LYS A 344 16.13 11.69 3.77
C LYS A 344 16.71 11.58 2.38
N ILE A 345 16.14 12.31 1.43
CA ILE A 345 16.68 12.51 0.08
C ILE A 345 17.11 13.96 -0.06
N HIS A 346 18.35 14.18 -0.51
CA HIS A 346 18.86 15.50 -0.82
C HIS A 346 18.80 15.73 -2.33
N TYR A 347 18.06 16.73 -2.75
CA TYR A 347 17.90 17.08 -4.17
C TYR A 347 19.03 17.98 -4.66
N ASP A 348 19.38 17.90 -5.95
CA ASP A 348 20.44 18.70 -6.56
C ASP A 348 20.17 20.23 -6.46
N ASN A 349 18.91 20.63 -6.23
CA ASN A 349 18.54 22.04 -5.97
C ASN A 349 18.76 22.48 -4.51
N GLY A 350 19.32 21.62 -3.66
CA GLY A 350 19.63 21.93 -2.26
C GLY A 350 18.46 21.76 -1.28
N VAL A 351 17.34 21.19 -1.72
CA VAL A 351 16.17 20.92 -0.87
C VAL A 351 16.24 19.50 -0.34
N ASP A 352 15.90 19.31 0.93
CA ASP A 352 15.74 18.01 1.57
C ASP A 352 14.29 17.54 1.51
N GLY A 353 14.08 16.26 1.22
CA GLY A 353 12.79 15.60 1.30
C GLY A 353 12.85 14.35 2.18
N ILE A 354 11.70 13.79 2.48
CA ILE A 354 11.55 12.50 3.17
C ILE A 354 10.82 11.56 2.22
N VAL A 355 11.33 10.34 2.10
CA VAL A 355 10.71 9.25 1.35
C VAL A 355 10.64 8.00 2.22
N THR A 356 9.66 7.15 1.97
CA THR A 356 9.59 5.83 2.58
C THR A 356 10.46 4.85 1.80
N ASP A 357 11.21 4.02 2.52
CA ASP A 357 11.94 2.90 1.92
C ASP A 357 10.99 1.81 1.41
N THR A 358 11.48 0.92 0.56
CA THR A 358 10.70 -0.23 0.12
C THR A 358 10.56 -1.27 1.25
N PRO A 359 9.37 -1.91 1.42
CA PRO A 359 9.11 -2.71 2.62
C PRO A 359 9.85 -4.05 2.65
N VAL A 360 10.46 -4.48 1.55
CA VAL A 360 11.18 -5.75 1.45
C VAL A 360 12.68 -5.49 1.38
N ARG A 361 13.42 -6.09 2.30
CA ARG A 361 14.88 -6.00 2.38
C ARG A 361 15.53 -7.37 2.22
N PHE A 362 16.66 -7.38 1.52
CA PHE A 362 17.48 -8.57 1.36
C PHE A 362 18.78 -8.38 2.14
N GLN A 363 19.09 -9.27 3.06
CA GLN A 363 20.31 -9.22 3.85
C GLN A 363 21.58 -9.14 2.97
N SER A 364 21.53 -9.70 1.77
CA SER A 364 22.68 -9.78 0.85
C SER A 364 23.00 -8.47 0.14
N MET A 365 22.13 -7.44 0.17
CA MET A 365 22.35 -6.23 -0.64
C MET A 365 22.38 -4.91 0.13
N GLY A 366 22.05 -4.91 1.42
CA GLY A 366 21.92 -3.66 2.20
C GLY A 366 20.77 -2.78 1.73
N LEU A 367 20.84 -1.49 2.06
CA LEU A 367 19.84 -0.50 1.61
C LEU A 367 20.06 -0.18 0.11
N PRO A 368 18.97 -0.09 -0.68
CA PRO A 368 19.07 0.41 -2.04
C PRO A 368 19.53 1.88 -2.06
N PRO A 369 20.24 2.35 -3.09
CA PRO A 369 20.55 3.76 -3.23
C PRO A 369 19.27 4.57 -3.35
N LEU A 370 19.27 5.79 -2.78
CA LEU A 370 18.23 6.79 -3.04
C LEU A 370 18.69 7.70 -4.16
N GLU A 371 18.00 7.64 -5.28
CA GLU A 371 18.21 8.53 -6.41
C GLU A 371 16.97 9.38 -6.64
N GLN A 372 17.17 10.67 -6.92
CA GLN A 372 16.08 11.54 -7.35
C GLN A 372 15.62 11.17 -8.76
N SER A 373 14.35 11.39 -9.07
CA SER A 373 13.82 11.28 -10.43
C SER A 373 14.56 12.22 -11.38
N LYS A 374 14.65 11.84 -12.65
CA LYS A 374 15.32 12.64 -13.68
C LYS A 374 14.28 13.35 -14.56
N PRO A 375 14.70 14.40 -15.29
CA PRO A 375 13.87 15.03 -16.31
C PRO A 375 13.33 14.04 -17.33
N ILE A 376 12.23 14.41 -18.01
CA ILE A 376 11.64 13.61 -19.09
C ILE A 376 12.71 13.35 -20.15
N GLY A 377 12.91 12.07 -20.48
CA GLY A 377 13.81 11.66 -21.55
C GLY A 377 15.32 11.82 -21.24
N TYR A 378 15.68 12.01 -20.00
CA TYR A 378 17.09 12.19 -19.58
C TYR A 378 18.05 11.09 -20.09
N HIS A 379 17.54 9.89 -20.33
CA HIS A 379 18.31 8.72 -20.80
C HIS A 379 17.90 8.29 -22.24
N THR A 380 17.28 9.17 -23.02
CA THR A 380 16.77 8.81 -24.36
C THR A 380 17.88 8.68 -25.42
N GLU A 381 19.04 9.27 -25.22
CA GLU A 381 20.17 9.23 -26.16
C GLU A 381 20.93 7.90 -26.14
#